data_4544018fa324bfd90c9f360e3e65f8ee
#
_entry.id   4544018fa324bfd90c9f360e3e65f8ee
#
_cell.length_a   1.000
_cell.length_b   1.000
_cell.length_c   1.000
_cell.angle_alpha   90.00
_cell.angle_beta   90.00
_cell.angle_gamma   90.00
#
_symmetry.space_group_name_H-M   'P 1'
#
loop_
_entity.id
_entity.type
_entity.pdbx_description
1 polymer ?
#
loop_
_entity_poly.entity_id
_entity_poly.type
_entity_poly.pdbx_seq_one_letter_code
_entity_poly.pdbx_strand_id
1 'polypeptide(L)'
;MKFQTSIETWAIQPHKFLQAFRQPGNEEHQLWSELCRISLERKQDPLKISMEELVSLSQLDEGQIRKLFSMAARNGSVEKHSSENS
;
A
#
# COMPACT_ATOMS: atom_id res chain seq x y z
N MET A 1 8.87 27.03 14.69
CA MET A 1 9.35 26.18 13.66
C MET A 1 8.30 25.22 13.13
N LYS A 2 8.24 25.12 11.86
CA LYS A 2 7.21 24.33 11.26
C LYS A 2 7.75 23.04 10.71
N PHE A 3 7.19 21.96 11.15
CA PHE A 3 7.55 20.67 10.60
C PHE A 3 6.64 20.36 9.45
N GLN A 4 7.23 20.16 8.31
CA GLN A 4 6.47 19.66 7.20
C GLN A 4 6.52 18.17 7.25
N THR A 5 5.41 17.59 7.58
CA THR A 5 5.30 16.16 7.46
C THR A 5 4.65 15.89 6.13
N SER A 6 5.41 15.34 5.23
CA SER A 6 4.82 14.83 4.01
C SER A 6 4.16 13.52 4.37
N ILE A 7 2.86 13.48 4.24
CA ILE A 7 2.12 12.25 4.47
C ILE A 7 2.17 11.45 3.18
N GLU A 8 2.86 10.34 3.22
CA GLU A 8 2.97 9.46 2.08
C GLU A 8 1.72 8.60 2.01
N THR A 9 0.88 8.88 1.04
CA THR A 9 -0.37 8.17 0.85
C THR A 9 -0.32 7.36 -0.43
N TRP A 10 -0.94 6.19 -0.41
CA TRP A 10 -0.95 5.29 -1.54
C TRP A 10 -2.39 4.98 -1.93
N ALA A 11 -2.61 4.86 -3.23
CA ALA A 11 -3.87 4.36 -3.77
C ALA A 11 -3.61 2.96 -4.30
N ILE A 12 -4.36 2.00 -3.81
CA ILE A 12 -4.07 0.60 -4.07
C ILE A 12 -5.33 -0.11 -4.56
N GLN A 13 -5.18 -0.92 -5.59
CA GLN A 13 -6.24 -1.79 -6.07
C GLN A 13 -5.91 -3.22 -5.66
N PRO A 14 -6.46 -3.69 -4.53
CA PRO A 14 -6.05 -4.98 -3.99
C PRO A 14 -6.23 -6.14 -4.95
N HIS A 15 -7.30 -6.12 -5.75
CA HIS A 15 -7.57 -7.23 -6.66
C HIS A 15 -6.54 -7.35 -7.78
N LYS A 16 -5.79 -6.28 -8.05
CA LYS A 16 -4.74 -6.31 -9.06
C LYS A 16 -3.35 -6.50 -8.47
N PHE A 17 -3.24 -6.39 -7.17
CA PHE A 17 -1.93 -6.37 -6.51
C PHE A 17 -1.14 -7.66 -6.78
N LEU A 18 -1.76 -8.81 -6.60
CA LEU A 18 -1.07 -10.08 -6.80
C LEU A 18 -0.69 -10.32 -8.24
N GLN A 19 -1.42 -9.72 -9.16
CA GLN A 19 -1.14 -9.90 -10.59
C GLN A 19 0.18 -9.28 -11.02
N ALA A 20 0.73 -8.40 -10.20
CA ALA A 20 2.01 -7.79 -10.48
C ALA A 20 3.18 -8.76 -10.29
N PHE A 21 2.94 -9.86 -9.61
CA PHE A 21 3.97 -10.85 -9.29
C PHE A 21 3.73 -12.13 -10.06
N ARG A 22 4.80 -12.68 -10.63
CA ARG A 22 4.69 -13.93 -11.37
C ARG A 22 4.40 -15.10 -10.44
N GLN A 23 5.12 -15.14 -9.33
CA GLN A 23 4.97 -16.20 -8.35
C GLN A 23 4.91 -15.55 -6.98
N PRO A 24 3.72 -15.09 -6.56
CA PRO A 24 3.61 -14.45 -5.27
C PRO A 24 3.98 -15.41 -4.14
N GLY A 25 4.86 -14.94 -3.26
CA GLY A 25 5.25 -15.72 -2.10
C GLY A 25 4.40 -15.37 -0.90
N ASN A 26 4.87 -15.82 0.27
CA ASN A 26 4.13 -15.60 1.52
C ASN A 26 3.97 -14.13 1.85
N GLU A 27 5.02 -13.34 1.62
CA GLU A 27 4.96 -11.92 1.93
C GLU A 27 3.94 -11.20 1.06
N GLU A 28 3.94 -11.50 -0.21
CA GLU A 28 3.00 -10.90 -1.15
C GLU A 28 1.57 -11.24 -0.81
N HIS A 29 1.33 -12.51 -0.48
CA HIS A 29 -0.01 -12.95 -0.09
C HIS A 29 -0.44 -12.32 1.22
N GLN A 30 0.47 -12.18 2.17
CA GLN A 30 0.16 -11.59 3.45
C GLN A 30 -0.25 -10.14 3.28
N LEU A 31 0.53 -9.38 2.51
CA LEU A 31 0.20 -7.98 2.28
C LEU A 31 -1.10 -7.84 1.51
N TRP A 32 -1.29 -8.68 0.47
CA TRP A 32 -2.52 -8.66 -0.31
C TRP A 32 -3.74 -8.91 0.58
N SER A 33 -3.64 -9.90 1.46
CA SER A 33 -4.72 -10.24 2.37
C SER A 33 -5.09 -9.06 3.26
N GLU A 34 -4.08 -8.38 3.80
CA GLU A 34 -4.34 -7.21 4.63
C GLU A 34 -4.94 -6.07 3.84
N LEU A 35 -4.47 -5.86 2.62
CA LEU A 35 -5.02 -4.81 1.77
C LEU A 35 -6.49 -5.06 1.46
N CYS A 36 -6.83 -6.31 1.16
CA CYS A 36 -8.21 -6.68 0.89
C CYS A 36 -9.09 -6.47 2.12
N ARG A 37 -8.58 -6.87 3.28
CA ARG A 37 -9.33 -6.73 4.53
C ARG A 37 -9.61 -5.26 4.82
N ILE A 38 -8.59 -4.41 4.72
CA ILE A 38 -8.74 -3.00 5.01
C ILE A 38 -9.68 -2.34 4.00
N SER A 39 -9.55 -2.71 2.74
CA SER A 39 -10.40 -2.17 1.69
C SER A 39 -11.87 -2.48 1.95
N LEU A 40 -12.14 -3.71 2.38
CA LEU A 40 -13.51 -4.12 2.70
C LEU A 40 -14.04 -3.40 3.93
N GLU A 41 -13.20 -3.26 4.95
CA GLU A 41 -13.61 -2.55 6.16
C GLU A 41 -13.96 -1.11 5.90
N ARG A 42 -13.18 -0.46 5.05
CA ARG A 42 -13.37 0.95 4.73
C ARG A 42 -14.34 1.18 3.58
N LYS A 43 -14.72 0.09 2.91
CA LYS A 43 -15.58 0.16 1.72
C LYS A 43 -15.01 1.15 0.71
N GLN A 44 -13.73 1.00 0.45
CA GLN A 44 -12.98 1.93 -0.39
C GLN A 44 -12.19 1.16 -1.44
N ASP A 45 -12.44 1.46 -2.71
CA ASP A 45 -11.75 0.84 -3.83
C ASP A 45 -11.62 1.88 -4.93
N PRO A 46 -10.42 2.37 -5.24
CA PRO A 46 -9.15 1.92 -4.68
C PRO A 46 -8.95 2.35 -3.23
N LEU A 47 -8.18 1.56 -2.52
CA LEU A 47 -7.90 1.85 -1.13
C LEU A 47 -6.88 2.97 -1.02
N LYS A 48 -7.23 4.01 -0.29
CA LYS A 48 -6.31 5.10 -0.02
C LYS A 48 -5.86 5.01 1.42
N ILE A 49 -4.56 4.88 1.60
CA ILE A 49 -4.01 4.64 2.93
C ILE A 49 -2.59 5.18 3.01
N SER A 50 -2.21 5.66 4.19
CA SER A 50 -0.85 6.15 4.40
C SER A 50 0.08 4.99 4.72
N MET A 51 1.37 5.21 4.50
CA MET A 51 2.37 4.20 4.83
C MET A 51 2.35 3.87 6.31
N GLU A 52 2.17 4.87 7.17
CA GLU A 52 2.11 4.65 8.60
C GLU A 52 0.97 3.71 8.98
N GLU A 53 -0.18 3.92 8.39
CA GLU A 53 -1.33 3.06 8.67
C GLU A 53 -1.08 1.64 8.18
N LEU A 54 -0.46 1.52 7.00
CA LEU A 54 -0.15 0.21 6.46
C LEU A 54 0.78 -0.58 7.37
N VAL A 55 1.82 0.06 7.85
CA VAL A 55 2.76 -0.59 8.76
C VAL A 55 2.05 -1.03 10.03
N SER A 56 1.21 -0.15 10.56
CA SER A 56 0.50 -0.43 11.80
C SER A 56 -0.51 -1.56 11.65
N LEU A 57 -1.26 -1.57 10.56
CA LEU A 57 -2.34 -2.52 10.37
C LEU A 57 -1.86 -3.87 9.84
N SER A 58 -0.84 -3.87 9.00
CA SER A 58 -0.35 -5.11 8.39
C SER A 58 0.70 -5.81 9.22
N GLN A 59 1.33 -5.07 10.15
CA GLN A 59 2.43 -5.58 10.98
C GLN A 59 3.64 -5.96 10.15
N LEU A 60 3.74 -5.41 8.96
CA LEU A 60 4.92 -5.59 8.11
C LEU A 60 5.82 -4.38 8.21
N ASP A 61 7.10 -4.58 7.94
CA ASP A 61 8.06 -3.48 7.92
C ASP A 61 7.80 -2.54 6.76
N GLU A 62 8.07 -1.28 6.99
CA GLU A 62 7.97 -0.28 5.93
C GLU A 62 8.83 -0.68 4.72
N GLY A 63 10.04 -1.17 4.98
CA GLY A 63 10.94 -1.59 3.90
C GLY A 63 10.35 -2.69 3.05
N GLN A 64 9.71 -3.66 3.68
CA GLN A 64 9.05 -4.75 2.96
C GLN A 64 7.90 -4.24 2.11
N ILE A 65 7.09 -3.35 2.68
CA ILE A 65 5.95 -2.80 1.97
C ILE A 65 6.42 -1.98 0.78
N ARG A 66 7.44 -1.15 0.96
CA ARG A 66 7.98 -0.33 -0.13
C ARG A 66 8.52 -1.18 -1.26
N LYS A 67 9.20 -2.26 -0.92
CA LYS A 67 9.74 -3.16 -1.92
C LYS A 67 8.62 -3.79 -2.75
N LEU A 68 7.60 -4.29 -2.08
CA LEU A 68 6.48 -4.91 -2.76
C LEU A 68 5.69 -3.91 -3.58
N PHE A 69 5.49 -2.71 -3.06
CA PHE A 69 4.79 -1.66 -3.79
C PHE A 69 5.57 -1.21 -5.03
N SER A 70 6.89 -1.16 -4.91
CA SER A 70 7.74 -0.81 -6.04
C SER A 70 7.56 -1.80 -7.19
N MET A 71 7.43 -3.07 -6.84
CA MET A 71 7.19 -4.12 -7.84
C MET A 71 5.76 -4.06 -8.38
N ALA A 72 4.81 -3.83 -7.50
CA ALA A 72 3.41 -3.80 -7.90
C ALA A 72 3.05 -2.59 -8.74
N ALA A 73 3.79 -1.50 -8.59
CA ALA A 73 3.51 -0.30 -9.36
C ALA A 73 3.61 -0.52 -10.87
N ARG A 74 4.27 -1.60 -11.28
CA ARG A 74 4.46 -1.90 -12.70
C ARG A 74 3.15 -2.15 -13.43
N ASN A 75 2.16 -2.73 -12.75
CA ASN A 75 0.88 -3.00 -13.40
C ASN A 75 -0.19 -1.99 -13.02
N GLY A 76 0.19 -0.91 -12.34
CA GLY A 76 -0.73 0.15 -11.98
C GLY A 76 -1.61 -0.13 -10.79
N SER A 77 -1.38 -1.24 -10.08
CA SER A 77 -2.21 -1.58 -8.92
C SER A 77 -1.90 -0.73 -7.70
N VAL A 78 -0.73 -0.10 -7.68
CA VAL A 78 -0.31 0.74 -6.58
C VAL A 78 0.18 2.06 -7.13
N GLU A 79 -0.34 3.15 -6.59
CA GLU A 79 0.04 4.48 -7.04
C GLU A 79 0.33 5.35 -5.83
N LYS A 80 1.45 6.04 -5.87
CA LYS A 80 1.86 6.88 -4.76
C LYS A 80 1.31 8.28 -4.94
N HIS A 81 0.66 8.77 -3.91
CA HIS A 81 0.18 10.15 -3.86
C HIS A 81 0.87 10.84 -2.71
N SER A 82 1.67 11.84 -3.01
CA SER A 82 2.28 12.64 -1.97
C SER A 82 1.47 13.91 -1.86
N SER A 83 0.92 14.18 -0.71
CA SER A 83 0.36 15.47 -0.51
C SER A 83 1.35 16.30 0.27
N GLU A 84 1.83 17.32 -0.35
CA GLU A 84 2.68 18.28 0.31
C GLU A 84 1.83 19.40 0.82
N ASN A 85 1.87 19.57 2.11
CA ASN A 85 1.30 20.73 2.70
C ASN A 85 2.34 21.80 2.75
N SER A 86 2.24 22.71 1.91
CA SER A 86 3.11 23.87 2.00
C SER A 86 2.46 24.94 2.87
#